data_c7c2e183c08271f6791d77b3e51855e4
#
_entry.id   c7c2e183c08271f6791d77b3e51855e4
#
_cell.length_a   1.000
_cell.length_b   1.000
_cell.length_c   1.000
_cell.angle_alpha   90.00
_cell.angle_beta   90.00
_cell.angle_gamma   90.00
#
_symmetry.space_group_name_H-M   'P 1'
#
loop_
_entity.id
_entity.type
_entity.pdbx_description
1 polymer ?
#
loop_
_entity_poly.entity_id
_entity_poly.type
_entity_poly.pdbx_seq_one_letter_code
_entity_poly.pdbx_strand_id
1 'polypeptide(L)'
;MIQWGGSQNGVLEKFDNALGTHCLQTKLDSVLGSLRIPRDAIKSALDIPGLGLTYASKLLRFLDPERYGALDGRIRKALGKIDPSPIPKVFDGNKPNMASGYCIFTEYVESLRRELSAKSIPFPSEGSCAQQVWQAADVEMALFHWASSQEDDLAIS
;
A
#
# COMPACT_ATOMS: atom_id res chain seq x y z
N MET A 1 -3.22 -12.49 -7.10
CA MET A 1 -2.28 -11.42 -6.69
C MET A 1 -0.83 -11.88 -6.72
N ILE A 2 -0.42 -12.88 -5.93
CA ILE A 2 0.98 -13.37 -5.86
C ILE A 2 1.40 -13.99 -7.19
N GLN A 3 0.55 -14.81 -7.81
CA GLN A 3 0.83 -15.42 -9.11
C GLN A 3 0.97 -14.41 -10.25
N TRP A 4 0.22 -13.31 -10.21
CA TRP A 4 0.26 -12.25 -11.22
C TRP A 4 1.47 -11.32 -11.08
N GLY A 5 1.92 -11.06 -9.85
CA GLY A 5 3.02 -10.14 -9.58
C GLY A 5 4.24 -10.76 -8.88
N GLY A 6 4.18 -12.04 -8.54
CA GLY A 6 5.12 -12.67 -7.62
C GLY A 6 6.19 -13.58 -8.23
N SER A 7 6.24 -13.71 -9.56
CA SER A 7 7.32 -14.48 -10.21
C SER A 7 8.69 -13.82 -10.10
N GLN A 8 8.70 -12.51 -9.81
CA GLN A 8 9.93 -11.78 -9.57
C GLN A 8 10.39 -11.96 -8.11
N ASN A 9 11.68 -12.12 -7.90
CA ASN A 9 12.33 -12.24 -6.59
C ASN A 9 11.97 -13.49 -5.75
N GLY A 10 11.46 -14.55 -6.38
CA GLY A 10 11.16 -15.82 -5.70
C GLY A 10 10.06 -15.72 -4.63
N VAL A 11 9.15 -14.72 -4.74
CA VAL A 11 8.06 -14.53 -3.77
C VAL A 11 7.10 -15.72 -3.80
N LEU A 12 6.77 -16.23 -4.99
CA LEU A 12 5.86 -17.38 -5.14
C LEU A 12 6.46 -18.62 -4.48
N GLU A 13 7.72 -18.93 -4.76
CA GLU A 13 8.43 -20.09 -4.19
C GLU A 13 8.49 -20.00 -2.65
N LYS A 14 8.82 -18.83 -2.10
CA LYS A 14 8.85 -18.62 -0.65
C LYS A 14 7.47 -18.80 -0.03
N PHE A 15 6.43 -18.35 -0.73
CA PHE A 15 5.05 -18.49 -0.30
C PHE A 15 4.62 -19.95 -0.31
N ASP A 16 4.87 -20.67 -1.41
CA ASP A 16 4.48 -22.08 -1.56
C ASP A 16 5.23 -22.97 -0.56
N ASN A 17 6.52 -22.77 -0.38
CA ASN A 17 7.32 -23.50 0.61
C ASN A 17 6.84 -23.26 2.05
N ALA A 18 6.38 -22.07 2.36
CA ALA A 18 5.89 -21.73 3.67
C ALA A 18 4.44 -22.22 3.93
N LEU A 19 3.62 -22.40 2.88
CA LEU A 19 2.28 -22.97 3.01
C LEU A 19 2.28 -24.40 3.55
N GLY A 20 3.34 -25.18 3.31
CA GLY A 20 3.48 -26.54 3.87
C GLY A 20 3.62 -26.58 5.39
N THR A 21 3.97 -25.47 6.03
CA THR A 21 4.23 -25.37 7.47
C THR A 21 3.30 -24.46 8.23
N HIS A 22 2.50 -23.61 7.55
CA HIS A 22 1.62 -22.63 8.17
C HIS A 22 0.21 -22.69 7.60
N CYS A 23 -0.79 -22.64 8.47
CA CYS A 23 -2.17 -22.48 8.04
C CYS A 23 -2.40 -21.06 7.53
N LEU A 24 -2.45 -20.90 6.19
CA LEU A 24 -2.72 -19.60 5.54
C LEU A 24 -4.02 -18.98 6.05
N GLN A 25 -5.04 -19.82 6.31
CA GLN A 25 -6.32 -19.36 6.85
C GLN A 25 -6.12 -18.60 8.17
N THR A 26 -5.40 -19.18 9.12
CA THR A 26 -5.12 -18.51 10.41
C THR A 26 -4.39 -17.17 10.23
N LYS A 27 -3.48 -17.09 9.27
CA LYS A 27 -2.79 -15.82 8.97
C LYS A 27 -3.72 -14.77 8.37
N LEU A 28 -4.59 -15.16 7.45
CA LEU A 28 -5.60 -14.27 6.87
C LEU A 28 -6.64 -13.84 7.90
N ASP A 29 -7.08 -14.74 8.77
CA ASP A 29 -7.99 -14.43 9.88
C ASP A 29 -7.36 -13.39 10.84
N SER A 30 -6.06 -13.51 11.11
CA SER A 30 -5.32 -12.52 11.90
C SER A 30 -5.29 -11.15 11.22
N VAL A 31 -5.09 -11.09 9.90
CA VAL A 31 -5.15 -9.83 9.16
C VAL A 31 -6.55 -9.24 9.23
N LEU A 32 -7.59 -10.04 8.94
CA LEU A 32 -8.99 -9.58 8.98
C LEU A 32 -9.39 -9.06 10.37
N GLY A 33 -8.98 -9.76 11.44
CA GLY A 33 -9.25 -9.34 12.82
C GLY A 33 -8.54 -8.05 13.22
N SER A 34 -7.47 -7.68 12.53
CA SER A 34 -6.66 -6.48 12.85
C SER A 34 -6.92 -5.27 11.94
N LEU A 35 -7.79 -5.37 10.92
CA LEU A 35 -8.01 -4.30 9.92
C LEU A 35 -8.38 -2.93 10.51
N ARG A 36 -8.92 -2.86 11.70
CA ARG A 36 -9.28 -1.58 12.33
C ARG A 36 -8.09 -0.77 12.82
N ILE A 37 -6.95 -1.43 13.07
CA ILE A 37 -5.74 -0.81 13.62
C ILE A 37 -4.61 -0.95 12.59
N PRO A 38 -4.23 0.13 11.86
CA PRO A 38 -3.27 0.05 10.75
C PRO A 38 -1.96 -0.62 11.10
N ARG A 39 -1.42 -0.37 12.30
CA ARG A 39 -0.18 -0.98 12.77
C ARG A 39 -0.28 -2.49 12.93
N ASP A 40 -1.40 -2.97 13.46
CA ASP A 40 -1.60 -4.40 13.70
C ASP A 40 -1.96 -5.11 12.39
N ALA A 41 -2.75 -4.47 11.53
CA ALA A 41 -3.08 -4.97 10.20
C ALA A 41 -1.83 -5.21 9.35
N ILE A 42 -0.93 -4.21 9.25
CA ILE A 42 0.29 -4.37 8.45
C ILE A 42 1.26 -5.38 9.08
N LYS A 43 1.38 -5.45 10.40
CA LYS A 43 2.18 -6.47 11.07
C LYS A 43 1.68 -7.87 10.77
N SER A 44 0.37 -8.11 10.92
CA SER A 44 -0.26 -9.39 10.58
C SER A 44 -0.04 -9.77 9.12
N ALA A 45 -0.17 -8.82 8.20
CA ALA A 45 0.10 -9.04 6.77
C ALA A 45 1.59 -9.36 6.49
N LEU A 46 2.53 -8.69 7.16
CA LEU A 46 3.97 -8.96 7.06
C LEU A 46 4.38 -10.30 7.72
N ASP A 47 3.53 -10.89 8.52
CA ASP A 47 3.74 -12.22 9.11
C ASP A 47 3.30 -13.37 8.19
N ILE A 48 2.67 -13.05 7.08
CA ILE A 48 2.43 -14.01 6.00
C ILE A 48 3.76 -14.25 5.29
N PRO A 49 4.24 -15.51 5.24
CA PRO A 49 5.51 -15.83 4.60
C PRO A 49 5.59 -15.36 3.15
N GLY A 50 6.74 -14.83 2.76
CA GLY A 50 6.96 -14.32 1.40
C GLY A 50 6.38 -12.94 1.11
N LEU A 51 5.52 -12.37 1.95
CA LEU A 51 5.02 -11.02 1.76
C LEU A 51 6.00 -9.97 2.32
N GLY A 52 6.61 -9.19 1.42
CA GLY A 52 7.25 -7.93 1.78
C GLY A 52 6.23 -6.79 1.85
N LEU A 53 6.68 -5.58 2.19
CA LEU A 53 5.81 -4.43 2.41
C LEU A 53 4.86 -4.15 1.24
N THR A 54 5.36 -4.19 0.00
CA THR A 54 4.55 -3.94 -1.19
C THR A 54 3.35 -4.90 -1.30
N TYR A 55 3.57 -6.21 -1.07
CA TYR A 55 2.47 -7.18 -1.14
C TYR A 55 1.57 -7.16 0.08
N ALA A 56 2.14 -6.94 1.26
CA ALA A 56 1.37 -6.79 2.49
C ALA A 56 0.43 -5.58 2.41
N SER A 57 0.91 -4.44 1.93
CA SER A 57 0.09 -3.24 1.75
C SER A 57 -0.96 -3.40 0.64
N LYS A 58 -0.64 -4.10 -0.47
CA LYS A 58 -1.63 -4.46 -1.49
C LYS A 58 -2.74 -5.36 -0.94
N LEU A 59 -2.40 -6.32 -0.08
CA LEU A 59 -3.40 -7.16 0.58
C LEU A 59 -4.37 -6.30 1.39
N LEU A 60 -3.87 -5.37 2.23
CA LEU A 60 -4.72 -4.48 3.02
C LEU A 60 -5.60 -3.59 2.13
N ARG A 61 -5.05 -3.03 1.05
CA ARG A 61 -5.80 -2.25 0.05
C ARG A 61 -6.96 -3.04 -0.56
N PHE A 62 -6.78 -4.32 -0.85
CA PHE A 62 -7.86 -5.16 -1.38
C PHE A 62 -8.91 -5.51 -0.34
N LEU A 63 -8.52 -5.66 0.93
CA LEU A 63 -9.44 -6.01 2.01
C LEU A 63 -10.27 -4.81 2.50
N ASP A 64 -9.69 -3.61 2.51
CA ASP A 64 -10.35 -2.39 2.97
C ASP A 64 -9.82 -1.17 2.18
N PRO A 65 -10.30 -0.96 0.93
CA PRO A 65 -9.84 0.12 0.07
C PRO A 65 -10.23 1.52 0.58
N GLU A 66 -11.21 1.61 1.44
CA GLU A 66 -11.61 2.89 2.06
C GLU A 66 -10.51 3.42 2.97
N ARG A 67 -9.78 2.51 3.64
CA ARG A 67 -8.79 2.85 4.66
C ARG A 67 -7.35 2.71 4.20
N TYR A 68 -7.07 1.80 3.28
CA TYR A 68 -5.71 1.42 2.93
C TYR A 68 -5.36 1.68 1.47
N GLY A 69 -4.18 2.26 1.26
CA GLY A 69 -3.47 2.32 -0.02
C GLY A 69 -2.29 1.35 -0.06
N ALA A 70 -1.86 0.96 -1.25
CA ALA A 70 -0.65 0.16 -1.41
C ALA A 70 0.59 1.07 -1.39
N LEU A 71 1.61 0.68 -0.63
CA LEU A 71 2.89 1.39 -0.60
C LEU A 71 3.93 0.61 -1.39
N ASP A 72 4.04 0.90 -2.67
CA ASP A 72 5.01 0.27 -3.55
C ASP A 72 6.35 1.04 -3.64
N GLY A 73 7.31 0.44 -4.37
CA GLY A 73 8.64 1.01 -4.52
C GLY A 73 8.68 2.36 -5.24
N ARG A 74 7.78 2.58 -6.23
CA ARG A 74 7.71 3.84 -6.97
C ARG A 74 7.23 4.97 -6.09
N ILE A 75 6.12 4.76 -5.39
CA ILE A 75 5.58 5.73 -4.43
C ILE A 75 6.63 6.05 -3.37
N ARG A 76 7.27 5.03 -2.78
CA ARG A 76 8.33 5.25 -1.78
C ARG A 76 9.48 6.10 -2.31
N LYS A 77 9.94 5.82 -3.53
CA LYS A 77 11.03 6.55 -4.19
C LYS A 77 10.64 8.00 -4.49
N ALA A 78 9.44 8.21 -5.01
CA ALA A 78 8.95 9.55 -5.36
C ALA A 78 8.73 10.42 -4.12
N LEU A 79 8.06 9.88 -3.08
CA LEU A 79 7.84 10.60 -1.83
C LEU A 79 9.16 10.90 -1.10
N GLY A 80 10.14 10.00 -1.19
CA GLY A 80 11.47 10.21 -0.61
C GLY A 80 12.30 11.33 -1.25
N LYS A 81 11.89 11.85 -2.42
CA LYS A 81 12.52 13.02 -3.08
C LYS A 81 11.93 14.36 -2.62
N ILE A 82 10.80 14.34 -1.95
CA ILE A 82 10.17 15.55 -1.41
C ILE A 82 10.95 15.96 -0.14
N ASP A 83 11.19 17.26 0.02
CA ASP A 83 11.88 17.79 1.21
C ASP A 83 10.97 18.79 1.95
N PRO A 84 10.58 18.52 3.20
CA PRO A 84 10.79 17.25 3.93
C PRO A 84 9.92 16.10 3.37
N SER A 85 10.47 14.89 3.40
CA SER A 85 9.72 13.71 2.96
C SER A 85 8.52 13.44 3.88
N PRO A 86 7.32 13.21 3.32
CA PRO A 86 6.12 12.93 4.11
C PRO A 86 6.15 11.53 4.78
N ILE A 87 7.06 10.66 4.35
CA ILE A 87 7.24 9.34 4.93
C ILE A 87 8.71 9.10 5.30
N PRO A 88 9.01 8.34 6.36
CA PRO A 88 10.38 7.99 6.71
C PRO A 88 10.96 7.00 5.70
N LYS A 89 12.29 6.90 5.66
CA LYS A 89 12.97 5.87 4.88
C LYS A 89 12.58 4.48 5.39
N VAL A 90 12.09 3.65 4.48
CA VAL A 90 11.67 2.28 4.79
C VAL A 90 12.72 1.30 4.29
N PHE A 91 13.14 0.40 5.20
CA PHE A 91 14.14 -0.63 4.93
C PHE A 91 13.46 -1.99 4.79
N ASP A 92 13.54 -2.59 3.60
CA ASP A 92 12.99 -3.92 3.36
C ASP A 92 13.70 -4.95 4.26
N GLY A 93 12.94 -5.92 4.77
CA GLY A 93 13.40 -6.91 5.73
C GLY A 93 13.34 -6.48 7.20
N ASN A 94 13.26 -5.19 7.50
CA ASN A 94 13.05 -4.68 8.86
C ASN A 94 11.55 -4.49 9.14
N LYS A 95 10.88 -5.54 9.63
CA LYS A 95 9.43 -5.53 9.88
C LYS A 95 8.96 -4.38 10.76
N PRO A 96 9.60 -4.03 11.90
CA PRO A 96 9.21 -2.87 12.70
C PRO A 96 9.28 -1.56 11.94
N ASN A 97 10.34 -1.34 11.16
CA ASN A 97 10.50 -0.14 10.32
C ASN A 97 9.46 -0.10 9.19
N MET A 98 9.23 -1.24 8.50
CA MET A 98 8.19 -1.34 7.48
C MET A 98 6.81 -1.03 8.05
N ALA A 99 6.47 -1.56 9.21
CA ALA A 99 5.17 -1.29 9.85
C ALA A 99 5.02 0.18 10.25
N SER A 100 6.06 0.78 10.83
CA SER A 100 6.04 2.21 11.19
C SER A 100 5.93 3.11 9.95
N GLY A 101 6.71 2.84 8.92
CA GLY A 101 6.66 3.59 7.67
C GLY A 101 5.30 3.51 6.99
N TYR A 102 4.69 2.32 7.00
CA TYR A 102 3.35 2.14 6.45
C TYR A 102 2.26 2.87 7.24
N CYS A 103 2.35 2.91 8.57
CA CYS A 103 1.40 3.68 9.37
C CYS A 103 1.45 5.17 9.00
N ILE A 104 2.67 5.75 8.90
CA ILE A 104 2.84 7.15 8.51
C ILE A 104 2.31 7.38 7.08
N PHE A 105 2.56 6.46 6.16
CA PHE A 105 1.98 6.53 4.81
C PHE A 105 0.45 6.50 4.85
N THR A 106 -0.17 5.65 5.66
CA THR A 106 -1.63 5.60 5.79
C THR A 106 -2.19 6.92 6.35
N GLU A 107 -1.52 7.53 7.33
CA GLU A 107 -1.88 8.85 7.86
C GLU A 107 -1.73 9.95 6.78
N TYR A 108 -0.67 9.89 5.99
CA TYR A 108 -0.46 10.82 4.88
C TYR A 108 -1.53 10.71 3.80
N VAL A 109 -1.87 9.50 3.37
CA VAL A 109 -2.96 9.24 2.42
C VAL A 109 -4.29 9.77 2.96
N GLU A 110 -4.58 9.55 4.24
CA GLU A 110 -5.79 10.07 4.89
C GLU A 110 -5.80 11.61 4.94
N SER A 111 -4.65 12.25 5.17
CA SER A 111 -4.57 13.72 5.13
C SER A 111 -4.87 14.27 3.73
N LEU A 112 -4.34 13.64 2.68
CA LEU A 112 -4.63 14.02 1.30
C LEU A 112 -6.11 13.80 0.95
N ARG A 113 -6.69 12.68 1.38
CA ARG A 113 -8.12 12.40 1.19
C ARG A 113 -9.01 13.49 1.80
N ARG A 114 -8.67 13.93 3.01
CA ARG A 114 -9.38 15.03 3.69
C ARG A 114 -9.23 16.35 2.95
N GLU A 115 -8.03 16.67 2.45
CA GLU A 115 -7.80 17.87 1.65
C GLU A 115 -8.61 17.87 0.35
N LEU A 116 -8.64 16.74 -0.38
CA LEU A 116 -9.43 16.60 -1.60
C LEU A 116 -10.91 16.85 -1.32
N SER A 117 -11.42 16.27 -0.23
CA SER A 117 -12.81 16.46 0.21
C SER A 117 -13.09 17.91 0.63
N ALA A 118 -12.19 18.53 1.40
CA ALA A 118 -12.36 19.92 1.86
C ALA A 118 -12.32 20.94 0.72
N LYS A 119 -11.53 20.65 -0.32
CA LYS A 119 -11.45 21.49 -1.54
C LYS A 119 -12.53 21.15 -2.56
N SER A 120 -13.45 20.25 -2.23
CA SER A 120 -14.53 19.76 -3.12
C SER A 120 -13.99 19.29 -4.48
N ILE A 121 -12.79 18.72 -4.52
CA ILE A 121 -12.23 18.16 -5.74
C ILE A 121 -13.01 16.88 -6.07
N PRO A 122 -13.68 16.82 -7.22
CA PRO A 122 -14.51 15.68 -7.56
C PRO A 122 -13.65 14.45 -7.81
N PHE A 123 -14.20 13.29 -7.46
CA PHE A 123 -13.61 12.02 -7.89
C PHE A 123 -13.74 11.92 -9.42
N PRO A 124 -12.67 11.56 -10.15
CA PRO A 124 -12.71 11.38 -11.59
C PRO A 124 -13.51 10.12 -11.93
N SER A 125 -14.84 10.26 -12.11
CA SER A 125 -15.72 9.17 -12.50
C SER A 125 -16.19 9.36 -13.94
N GLU A 126 -15.99 8.36 -14.78
CA GLU A 126 -16.63 8.30 -16.08
C GLU A 126 -18.09 7.84 -15.91
N GLY A 127 -19.01 8.78 -15.97
CA GLY A 127 -20.45 8.49 -16.23
C GLY A 127 -21.31 8.00 -15.09
N SER A 128 -20.90 8.11 -13.82
CA SER A 128 -21.76 7.75 -12.68
C SER A 128 -22.43 8.98 -12.08
N CYS A 129 -23.76 8.94 -11.95
CA CYS A 129 -24.55 10.00 -11.27
C CYS A 129 -24.43 9.95 -9.74
N ALA A 130 -23.73 8.99 -9.16
CA ALA A 130 -23.48 8.90 -7.74
C ALA A 130 -22.24 9.74 -7.37
N GLN A 131 -22.38 10.59 -6.37
CA GLN A 131 -21.28 11.36 -5.80
C GLN A 131 -20.30 10.39 -5.12
N GLN A 132 -19.28 9.97 -5.86
CA GLN A 132 -18.26 9.09 -5.31
C GLN A 132 -17.34 9.86 -4.37
N VAL A 133 -17.12 9.29 -3.19
CA VAL A 133 -16.22 9.84 -2.18
C VAL A 133 -14.84 9.24 -2.37
N TRP A 134 -13.79 10.05 -2.30
CA TRP A 134 -12.41 9.59 -2.34
C TRP A 134 -12.14 8.53 -1.27
N GLN A 135 -11.62 7.38 -1.69
CA GLN A 135 -11.10 6.32 -0.81
C GLN A 135 -9.58 6.41 -0.70
N ALA A 136 -9.00 5.74 0.29
CA ALA A 136 -7.54 5.68 0.42
C ALA A 136 -6.89 5.02 -0.81
N ALA A 137 -7.54 4.00 -1.38
CA ALA A 137 -7.08 3.34 -2.59
C ALA A 137 -7.06 4.26 -3.82
N ASP A 138 -7.98 5.24 -3.91
CA ASP A 138 -8.02 6.20 -5.01
C ASP A 138 -6.89 7.22 -4.89
N VAL A 139 -6.66 7.71 -3.68
CA VAL A 139 -5.52 8.61 -3.38
C VAL A 139 -4.20 7.91 -3.68
N GLU A 140 -4.07 6.65 -3.31
CA GLU A 140 -2.89 5.85 -3.64
C GLU A 140 -2.69 5.73 -5.16
N MET A 141 -3.76 5.46 -5.93
CA MET A 141 -3.67 5.42 -7.40
C MET A 141 -3.24 6.76 -8.00
N ALA A 142 -3.73 7.88 -7.47
CA ALA A 142 -3.27 9.21 -7.88
C ALA A 142 -1.79 9.43 -7.57
N LEU A 143 -1.32 9.02 -6.39
CA LEU A 143 0.10 9.04 -6.01
C LEU A 143 0.94 8.14 -6.92
N PHE A 144 0.45 6.98 -7.29
CA PHE A 144 1.14 6.07 -8.20
C PHE A 144 1.31 6.69 -9.60
N HIS A 145 0.26 7.31 -10.14
CA HIS A 145 0.34 8.03 -11.42
C HIS A 145 1.32 9.19 -11.36
N TRP A 146 1.24 10.01 -10.31
CA TRP A 146 2.19 11.09 -10.10
C TRP A 146 3.63 10.58 -9.98
N ALA A 147 3.87 9.51 -9.22
CA ALA A 147 5.19 8.92 -9.07
C ALA A 147 5.74 8.37 -10.41
N SER A 148 4.86 7.85 -11.28
CA SER A 148 5.24 7.35 -12.60
C SER A 148 5.66 8.51 -13.53
N SER A 149 4.94 9.63 -13.52
CA SER A 149 5.31 10.80 -14.33
C SER A 149 6.67 11.39 -13.94
N GLN A 150 7.04 11.32 -12.64
CA GLN A 150 8.35 11.77 -12.19
C GLN A 150 9.53 10.90 -12.68
N GLU A 151 9.27 9.66 -13.08
CA GLU A 151 10.29 8.77 -13.67
C GLU A 151 10.48 9.05 -15.16
N ASP A 152 9.41 9.37 -15.88
CA ASP A 152 9.45 9.67 -17.31
C ASP A 152 10.19 10.98 -17.61
N ASP A 153 10.03 12.00 -16.78
CA ASP A 153 10.72 13.30 -16.91
C ASP A 153 12.25 13.18 -16.76
N LEU A 154 12.73 12.20 -15.97
CA LEU A 154 14.16 11.94 -15.77
C LEU A 154 14.79 11.12 -16.91
N ALA A 155 13.98 10.41 -17.69
CA ALA A 155 14.46 9.62 -18.83
C ALA A 155 14.68 10.46 -20.10
N ILE A 156 14.19 11.70 -20.12
CA ILE A 156 14.25 12.64 -21.28
C ILE A 156 15.35 13.70 -21.08
N SER A 157 15.97 13.77 -19.92
CA SER A 157 17.04 14.73 -19.57
C SER A 157 18.42 14.11 -19.70
#